data_ae2052f15e39a2befe227813de4cf859
#
_entry.id   ae2052f15e39a2befe227813de4cf859
#
_cell.length_a   1.000
_cell.length_b   1.000
_cell.length_c   1.000
_cell.angle_alpha   90.00
_cell.angle_beta   90.00
_cell.angle_gamma   90.00
#
_symmetry.space_group_name_H-M   'P 1'
#
loop_
_entity.id
_entity.type
_entity.pdbx_description
1 polymer ?
#
loop_
_entity_poly.entity_id
_entity_poly.type
_entity_poly.pdbx_seq_one_letter_code
_entity_poly.pdbx_strand_id
1 'polypeptide(L)'
;MVKEQNIDKQASLQATTDLTPAQEFLQSLWEEHLRHEFGTHNVEDALATMVEDAYVNDIPVMTGGVGKPALREFYSKYGIPQIPPDMELIPISRTIGTDRLVDEMLVKFTHTIRMDWMLPGIAPTLKRVEVALVAIVQFRGDKLAHEHIYWDQASVLVQLGLLDPSTLPVVGVESARKALDPS
;
A
#
# COMPACT_ATOMS: atom_id res chain seq x y z
N MET A 1 16.70 -16.64 -0.82
CA MET A 1 16.70 -16.92 0.63
C MET A 1 16.66 -15.67 1.54
N VAL A 2 16.71 -14.43 1.03
CA VAL A 2 16.63 -13.19 1.85
C VAL A 2 15.20 -12.60 1.88
N LYS A 3 14.33 -12.99 0.95
CA LYS A 3 12.96 -12.44 0.81
C LYS A 3 11.90 -13.08 1.74
N GLU A 4 12.08 -14.32 2.17
CA GLU A 4 11.13 -15.01 3.06
C GLU A 4 11.21 -14.53 4.52
N GLN A 5 12.37 -14.05 4.96
CA GLN A 5 12.55 -13.60 6.36
C GLN A 5 11.90 -12.25 6.69
N ASN A 6 11.54 -11.42 5.69
CA ASN A 6 10.88 -10.14 5.95
C ASN A 6 9.35 -10.25 6.10
N ILE A 7 8.74 -11.29 5.52
CA ILE A 7 7.30 -11.51 5.66
C ILE A 7 6.95 -11.99 7.07
N ASP A 8 7.82 -12.83 7.67
CA ASP A 8 7.61 -13.34 9.04
C ASP A 8 7.84 -12.28 10.13
N LYS A 9 8.58 -11.20 9.86
CA LYS A 9 8.73 -10.07 10.81
C LYS A 9 7.53 -9.12 10.82
N GLN A 10 6.65 -9.19 9.85
CA GLN A 10 5.41 -8.40 9.81
C GLN A 10 4.37 -8.85 10.86
N ALA A 11 4.52 -10.04 11.43
CA ALA A 11 3.56 -10.62 12.38
C ALA A 11 3.61 -10.06 13.81
N SER A 12 4.39 -9.02 14.14
CA SER A 12 4.64 -8.64 15.55
C SER A 12 4.20 -7.25 15.97
N LEU A 13 3.31 -6.57 15.25
CA LEU A 13 2.61 -5.40 15.77
C LEU A 13 1.28 -5.83 16.41
N GLN A 14 1.40 -6.51 17.54
CA GLN A 14 0.26 -6.81 18.41
C GLN A 14 -0.13 -5.57 19.20
N ALA A 15 -1.21 -4.91 18.79
CA ALA A 15 -2.13 -4.41 19.79
C ALA A 15 -2.71 -5.65 20.47
N THR A 16 -2.46 -5.82 21.77
CA THR A 16 -2.97 -6.92 22.60
C THR A 16 -4.45 -6.70 22.91
N THR A 17 -5.28 -6.74 21.89
CA THR A 17 -6.72 -6.94 22.02
C THR A 17 -7.02 -8.25 21.34
N ASP A 18 -7.60 -9.20 22.07
CA ASP A 18 -8.07 -10.46 21.50
C ASP A 18 -9.04 -10.12 20.37
N LEU A 19 -8.64 -10.41 19.13
CA LEU A 19 -9.49 -10.24 17.97
C LEU A 19 -10.65 -11.25 18.05
N THR A 20 -11.81 -10.85 17.64
CA THR A 20 -12.91 -11.79 17.43
C THR A 20 -12.62 -12.67 16.21
N PRO A 21 -13.20 -13.89 16.11
CA PRO A 21 -13.01 -14.72 14.92
C PRO A 21 -13.34 -14.03 13.59
N ALA A 22 -14.32 -13.10 13.61
CA ALA A 22 -14.65 -12.29 12.42
C ALA A 22 -13.53 -11.31 12.05
N GLN A 23 -12.90 -10.68 13.03
CA GLN A 23 -11.77 -9.77 12.79
C GLN A 23 -10.52 -10.53 12.36
N GLU A 24 -10.23 -11.70 12.92
CA GLU A 24 -9.15 -12.58 12.46
C GLU A 24 -9.34 -12.99 10.99
N PHE A 25 -10.58 -13.28 10.60
CA PHE A 25 -10.90 -13.58 9.21
C PHE A 25 -10.62 -12.40 8.29
N LEU A 26 -11.05 -11.17 8.64
CA LEU A 26 -10.78 -9.97 7.84
C LEU A 26 -9.29 -9.69 7.73
N GLN A 27 -8.54 -9.86 8.81
CA GLN A 27 -7.09 -9.74 8.80
C GLN A 27 -6.44 -10.74 7.84
N SER A 28 -6.81 -12.01 7.96
CA SER A 28 -6.25 -13.07 7.12
C SER A 28 -6.55 -12.85 5.63
N LEU A 29 -7.77 -12.40 5.32
CA LEU A 29 -8.17 -12.10 3.94
C LEU A 29 -7.37 -10.92 3.35
N TRP A 30 -7.13 -9.86 4.15
CA TRP A 30 -6.30 -8.74 3.73
C TRP A 30 -4.83 -9.16 3.52
N GLU A 31 -4.27 -9.93 4.42
CA GLU A 31 -2.91 -10.46 4.31
C GLU A 31 -2.75 -11.40 3.10
N GLU A 32 -3.77 -12.20 2.80
CA GLU A 32 -3.81 -13.01 1.58
C GLU A 32 -3.80 -12.15 0.33
N HIS A 33 -4.61 -11.08 0.29
CA HIS A 33 -4.65 -10.13 -0.82
C HIS A 33 -3.27 -9.50 -1.05
N LEU A 34 -2.66 -8.91 -0.01
CA LEU A 34 -1.32 -8.32 -0.09
C LEU A 34 -0.26 -9.34 -0.53
N ARG A 35 -0.36 -10.60 -0.10
CA ARG A 35 0.54 -11.66 -0.55
C ARG A 35 0.43 -11.91 -2.05
N HIS A 36 -0.76 -11.80 -2.63
CA HIS A 36 -0.95 -11.95 -4.07
C HIS A 36 -0.39 -10.77 -4.85
N GLU A 37 -0.48 -9.57 -4.35
CA GLU A 37 0.08 -8.37 -4.97
C GLU A 37 1.60 -8.28 -4.85
N PHE A 38 2.12 -8.36 -3.61
CA PHE A 38 3.53 -8.07 -3.30
C PHE A 38 4.40 -9.33 -3.19
N GLY A 39 3.81 -10.50 -3.00
CA GLY A 39 4.53 -11.76 -2.82
C GLY A 39 4.54 -12.64 -4.06
N THR A 40 3.37 -13.14 -4.47
CA THR A 40 3.26 -14.04 -5.64
C THR A 40 3.10 -13.32 -6.96
N HIS A 41 2.77 -12.03 -6.94
CA HIS A 41 2.53 -11.18 -8.11
C HIS A 41 1.46 -11.78 -9.04
N ASN A 42 0.38 -12.32 -8.46
CA ASN A 42 -0.68 -13.02 -9.18
C ASN A 42 -1.96 -12.19 -9.22
N VAL A 43 -2.24 -11.59 -10.37
CA VAL A 43 -3.41 -10.73 -10.61
C VAL A 43 -4.73 -11.46 -10.38
N GLU A 44 -4.88 -12.69 -10.87
CA GLU A 44 -6.15 -13.42 -10.76
C GLU A 44 -6.42 -13.86 -9.32
N ASP A 45 -5.40 -14.26 -8.57
CA ASP A 45 -5.54 -14.60 -7.17
C ASP A 45 -5.86 -13.35 -6.32
N ALA A 46 -5.23 -12.20 -6.60
CA ALA A 46 -5.60 -10.93 -5.97
C ALA A 46 -7.08 -10.58 -6.24
N LEU A 47 -7.52 -10.64 -7.48
CA LEU A 47 -8.91 -10.39 -7.87
C LEU A 47 -9.89 -11.43 -7.28
N ALA A 48 -9.44 -12.67 -7.02
CA ALA A 48 -10.29 -13.70 -6.40
C ALA A 48 -10.68 -13.35 -4.96
N THR A 49 -9.86 -12.58 -4.25
CA THR A 49 -10.18 -12.07 -2.90
C THR A 49 -11.19 -10.93 -2.89
N MET A 50 -11.54 -10.36 -4.04
CA MET A 50 -12.38 -9.18 -4.18
C MET A 50 -13.80 -9.52 -4.67
N VAL A 51 -14.78 -8.66 -4.36
CA VAL A 51 -16.12 -8.73 -4.95
C VAL A 51 -16.11 -8.30 -6.43
N GLU A 52 -17.15 -8.61 -7.18
CA GLU A 52 -17.20 -8.33 -8.64
C GLU A 52 -17.16 -6.83 -8.97
N ASP A 53 -17.83 -6.01 -8.14
CA ASP A 53 -17.90 -4.55 -8.27
C ASP A 53 -16.90 -3.82 -7.36
N ALA A 54 -15.82 -4.51 -6.95
CA ALA A 54 -14.78 -3.90 -6.13
C ALA A 54 -14.10 -2.71 -6.82
N TYR A 55 -13.53 -1.82 -6.03
CA TYR A 55 -12.70 -0.74 -6.56
C TYR A 55 -11.47 -0.46 -5.70
N VAL A 56 -10.43 0.02 -6.34
CA VAL A 56 -9.21 0.54 -5.71
C VAL A 56 -9.05 2.00 -6.11
N ASN A 57 -8.69 2.83 -5.15
CA ASN A 57 -8.50 4.26 -5.37
C ASN A 57 -7.25 4.76 -4.65
N ASP A 58 -6.20 5.02 -5.40
CA ASP A 58 -4.99 5.71 -4.96
C ASP A 58 -5.25 7.21 -4.93
N ILE A 59 -5.75 7.69 -3.80
CA ILE A 59 -6.34 9.02 -3.64
C ILE A 59 -5.42 10.17 -4.10
N PRO A 60 -4.10 10.19 -3.79
CA PRO A 60 -3.26 11.34 -4.13
C PRO A 60 -3.10 11.58 -5.64
N VAL A 61 -3.26 10.56 -6.47
CA VAL A 61 -3.02 10.63 -7.92
C VAL A 61 -4.19 10.11 -8.76
N MET A 62 -5.26 9.65 -8.11
CA MET A 62 -6.50 9.16 -8.73
C MET A 62 -6.27 7.98 -9.70
N THR A 63 -5.33 7.09 -9.37
CA THR A 63 -5.12 5.81 -10.07
C THR A 63 -5.93 4.69 -9.41
N GLY A 64 -6.00 3.54 -10.05
CA GLY A 64 -6.82 2.40 -9.61
C GLY A 64 -7.85 1.99 -10.64
N GLY A 65 -9.01 1.47 -10.21
CA GLY A 65 -10.07 1.02 -11.11
C GLY A 65 -11.35 0.66 -10.39
N VAL A 66 -12.46 0.58 -11.12
CA VAL A 66 -13.79 0.22 -10.61
C VAL A 66 -14.29 -1.02 -11.35
N GLY A 67 -14.62 -2.08 -10.57
CA GLY A 67 -15.03 -3.40 -11.07
C GLY A 67 -13.83 -4.26 -11.51
N LYS A 68 -13.98 -5.57 -11.41
CA LYS A 68 -12.89 -6.52 -11.76
C LYS A 68 -12.27 -6.33 -13.14
N PRO A 69 -12.99 -5.97 -14.20
CA PRO A 69 -12.36 -5.73 -15.51
C PRO A 69 -11.34 -4.59 -15.48
N ALA A 70 -11.69 -3.44 -14.86
CA ALA A 70 -10.77 -2.29 -14.74
C ALA A 70 -9.63 -2.58 -13.75
N LEU A 71 -9.91 -3.29 -12.65
CA LEU A 71 -8.89 -3.71 -11.70
C LEU A 71 -7.90 -4.71 -12.32
N ARG A 72 -8.37 -5.64 -13.16
CA ARG A 72 -7.47 -6.54 -13.90
C ARG A 72 -6.53 -5.76 -14.81
N GLU A 73 -7.03 -4.75 -15.50
CA GLU A 73 -6.19 -3.87 -16.31
C GLU A 73 -5.18 -3.11 -15.46
N PHE A 74 -5.64 -2.51 -14.35
CA PHE A 74 -4.79 -1.77 -13.42
C PHE A 74 -3.68 -2.67 -12.83
N TYR A 75 -4.03 -3.81 -12.24
CA TYR A 75 -3.06 -4.73 -11.64
C TYR A 75 -2.08 -5.32 -12.66
N SER A 76 -2.56 -5.64 -13.87
CA SER A 76 -1.72 -6.25 -14.92
C SER A 76 -0.73 -5.27 -15.55
N LYS A 77 -1.08 -3.98 -15.64
CA LYS A 77 -0.27 -2.99 -16.37
C LYS A 77 0.52 -2.06 -15.45
N TYR A 78 -0.06 -1.67 -14.32
CA TYR A 78 0.45 -0.59 -13.48
C TYR A 78 0.80 -1.04 -12.07
N GLY A 79 -0.10 -1.73 -11.37
CA GLY A 79 0.11 -2.14 -10.00
C GLY A 79 1.28 -3.11 -9.86
N ILE A 80 1.02 -4.38 -10.09
CA ILE A 80 1.97 -5.47 -9.82
C ILE A 80 3.29 -5.37 -10.60
N PRO A 81 3.32 -5.17 -11.94
CA PRO A 81 4.58 -5.13 -12.69
C PRO A 81 5.44 -3.88 -12.41
N GLN A 82 4.87 -2.87 -11.78
CA GLN A 82 5.55 -1.62 -11.47
C GLN A 82 5.88 -1.48 -9.96
N ILE A 83 5.96 -2.58 -9.24
CA ILE A 83 6.48 -2.63 -7.87
C ILE A 83 8.01 -2.69 -7.93
N PRO A 84 8.74 -1.70 -7.37
CA PRO A 84 10.20 -1.75 -7.30
C PRO A 84 10.70 -3.00 -6.57
N PRO A 85 11.79 -3.63 -7.03
CA PRO A 85 12.27 -4.90 -6.47
C PRO A 85 12.79 -4.79 -5.03
N ASP A 86 13.08 -3.59 -4.56
CA ASP A 86 13.53 -3.27 -3.20
C ASP A 86 12.41 -2.64 -2.34
N MET A 87 11.14 -2.74 -2.78
CA MET A 87 10.04 -2.21 -2.00
C MET A 87 9.86 -2.98 -0.69
N GLU A 88 9.77 -2.23 0.39
CA GLU A 88 9.52 -2.73 1.75
C GLU A 88 8.25 -2.09 2.29
N LEU A 89 7.36 -2.90 2.83
CA LEU A 89 6.19 -2.48 3.59
C LEU A 89 6.50 -2.72 5.08
N ILE A 90 6.55 -1.67 5.88
CA ILE A 90 6.84 -1.74 7.31
C ILE A 90 5.57 -1.34 8.08
N PRO A 91 4.89 -2.29 8.75
CA PRO A 91 3.69 -2.00 9.50
C PRO A 91 3.97 -1.03 10.66
N ILE A 92 3.08 -0.07 10.88
CA ILE A 92 3.08 0.85 12.04
C ILE A 92 1.92 0.49 12.96
N SER A 93 0.70 0.49 12.44
CA SER A 93 -0.49 0.14 13.22
C SER A 93 -1.56 -0.48 12.34
N ARG A 94 -2.45 -1.29 12.96
CA ARG A 94 -3.62 -1.87 12.30
C ARG A 94 -4.83 -1.77 13.21
N THR A 95 -5.93 -1.29 12.67
CA THR A 95 -7.22 -1.26 13.36
C THR A 95 -8.23 -2.07 12.56
N ILE A 96 -8.93 -3.02 13.22
CA ILE A 96 -9.90 -3.89 12.58
C ILE A 96 -11.28 -3.66 13.21
N GLY A 97 -12.22 -3.16 12.40
CA GLY A 97 -13.61 -2.99 12.75
C GLY A 97 -14.45 -4.23 12.46
N THR A 98 -15.74 -4.05 12.25
CA THR A 98 -16.69 -5.13 11.93
C THR A 98 -16.73 -5.49 10.45
N ASP A 99 -16.42 -4.51 9.57
CA ASP A 99 -16.50 -4.62 8.11
C ASP A 99 -15.39 -3.83 7.42
N ARG A 100 -14.42 -3.31 8.19
CA ARG A 100 -13.37 -2.43 7.72
C ARG A 100 -12.07 -2.66 8.47
N LEU A 101 -10.97 -2.50 7.76
CA LEU A 101 -9.63 -2.52 8.30
C LEU A 101 -8.92 -1.22 7.89
N VAL A 102 -8.13 -0.65 8.79
CA VAL A 102 -7.21 0.44 8.51
C VAL A 102 -5.81 -0.03 8.82
N ASP A 103 -4.95 0.04 7.82
CA ASP A 103 -3.54 -0.32 7.91
C ASP A 103 -2.68 0.93 7.74
N GLU A 104 -1.87 1.24 8.73
CA GLU A 104 -0.87 2.31 8.67
C GLU A 104 0.51 1.66 8.51
N MET A 105 1.25 2.08 7.52
CA MET A 105 2.55 1.51 7.21
C MET A 105 3.54 2.55 6.69
N LEU A 106 4.81 2.25 6.79
CA LEU A 106 5.85 2.96 6.06
C LEU A 106 6.22 2.15 4.81
N VAL A 107 6.23 2.80 3.67
CA VAL A 107 6.68 2.22 2.40
C VAL A 107 8.03 2.79 2.04
N LYS A 108 9.00 1.92 1.74
CA LYS A 108 10.35 2.30 1.31
C LYS A 108 10.68 1.66 -0.02
N PHE A 109 11.24 2.43 -0.93
CA PHE A 109 11.68 1.92 -2.23
C PHE A 109 12.71 2.83 -2.88
N THR A 110 13.41 2.32 -3.88
CA THR A 110 14.19 3.15 -4.82
C THR A 110 13.42 3.25 -6.14
N HIS A 111 13.18 4.46 -6.63
CA HIS A 111 12.42 4.70 -7.86
C HIS A 111 13.27 4.31 -9.09
N THR A 112 13.49 3.00 -9.26
CA THR A 112 14.32 2.40 -10.33
C THR A 112 13.55 2.04 -11.60
N ILE A 113 12.20 1.94 -11.49
CA ILE A 113 11.29 1.60 -12.59
C ILE A 113 10.14 2.60 -12.64
N ARG A 114 9.35 2.60 -13.71
CA ARG A 114 8.09 3.36 -13.74
C ARG A 114 7.15 2.85 -12.65
N MET A 115 6.43 3.76 -12.04
CA MET A 115 5.44 3.51 -10.99
C MET A 115 4.20 4.37 -11.27
N ASP A 116 3.54 4.12 -12.40
CA ASP A 116 2.42 4.97 -12.83
C ASP A 116 1.22 4.91 -11.86
N TRP A 117 1.16 3.91 -10.98
CA TRP A 117 0.18 3.85 -9.91
C TRP A 117 0.41 4.91 -8.81
N MET A 118 1.67 5.30 -8.53
CA MET A 118 2.05 6.32 -7.53
C MET A 118 2.61 7.61 -8.17
N LEU A 119 3.28 7.48 -9.30
CA LEU A 119 4.04 8.54 -9.99
C LEU A 119 3.70 8.57 -11.49
N PRO A 120 2.42 8.80 -11.86
CA PRO A 120 1.99 8.72 -13.25
C PRO A 120 2.78 9.67 -14.14
N GLY A 121 3.37 9.12 -15.21
CA GLY A 121 4.13 9.88 -16.20
C GLY A 121 5.55 10.29 -15.78
N ILE A 122 6.01 9.97 -14.56
CA ILE A 122 7.35 10.32 -14.06
C ILE A 122 8.34 9.20 -14.41
N ALA A 123 9.43 9.58 -15.09
CA ALA A 123 10.51 8.64 -15.39
C ALA A 123 11.31 8.28 -14.13
N PRO A 124 11.90 7.07 -14.05
CA PRO A 124 12.73 6.65 -12.92
C PRO A 124 13.81 7.66 -12.55
N THR A 125 13.85 8.06 -11.28
CA THR A 125 14.80 9.08 -10.77
C THR A 125 16.00 8.47 -10.07
N LEU A 126 15.99 7.16 -9.81
CA LEU A 126 17.00 6.40 -9.06
C LEU A 126 17.16 6.87 -7.60
N LYS A 127 16.21 7.67 -7.09
CA LYS A 127 16.23 8.17 -5.73
C LYS A 127 15.45 7.27 -4.79
N ARG A 128 15.90 7.18 -3.54
CA ARG A 128 15.20 6.47 -2.46
C ARG A 128 14.06 7.32 -1.94
N VAL A 129 12.95 6.67 -1.62
CA VAL A 129 11.75 7.25 -1.03
C VAL A 129 11.37 6.44 0.22
N GLU A 130 10.96 7.16 1.25
CA GLU A 130 10.30 6.62 2.45
C GLU A 130 9.03 7.46 2.68
N VAL A 131 7.86 6.83 2.68
CA VAL A 131 6.57 7.53 2.81
C VAL A 131 5.63 6.78 3.71
N ALA A 132 4.94 7.48 4.62
CA ALA A 132 3.84 6.93 5.39
C ALA A 132 2.62 6.75 4.47
N LEU A 133 2.00 5.59 4.56
CA LEU A 133 0.85 5.20 3.76
C LEU A 133 -0.24 4.64 4.66
N VAL A 134 -1.49 5.00 4.36
CA VAL A 134 -2.67 4.45 5.03
C VAL A 134 -3.55 3.77 3.99
N ALA A 135 -3.85 2.50 4.21
CA ALA A 135 -4.85 1.75 3.45
C ALA A 135 -6.13 1.61 4.29
N ILE A 136 -7.26 2.03 3.75
CA ILE A 136 -8.59 1.82 4.31
C ILE A 136 -9.29 0.78 3.45
N VAL A 137 -9.49 -0.41 4.01
CA VAL A 137 -10.03 -1.57 3.31
C VAL A 137 -11.43 -1.86 3.81
N GLN A 138 -12.40 -1.91 2.92
CA GLN A 138 -13.79 -2.29 3.20
C GLN A 138 -14.04 -3.71 2.75
N PHE A 139 -14.74 -4.47 3.59
CA PHE A 139 -15.16 -5.83 3.28
C PHE A 139 -16.67 -5.92 3.08
N ARG A 140 -17.08 -6.87 2.25
CA ARG A 140 -18.48 -7.23 2.03
C ARG A 140 -18.61 -8.75 1.99
N GLY A 141 -19.20 -9.32 3.06
CA GLY A 141 -19.17 -10.76 3.27
C GLY A 141 -17.74 -11.26 3.48
N ASP A 142 -17.34 -12.20 2.68
CA ASP A 142 -16.04 -12.88 2.72
C ASP A 142 -15.03 -12.33 1.70
N LYS A 143 -15.20 -11.09 1.23
CA LYS A 143 -14.36 -10.49 0.19
C LYS A 143 -14.10 -9.01 0.41
N LEU A 144 -13.00 -8.51 -0.17
CA LEU A 144 -12.70 -7.08 -0.24
C LEU A 144 -13.69 -6.40 -1.19
N ALA A 145 -14.26 -5.28 -0.72
CA ALA A 145 -15.18 -4.47 -1.51
C ALA A 145 -14.50 -3.24 -2.10
N HIS A 146 -13.62 -2.60 -1.34
CA HIS A 146 -12.79 -1.52 -1.86
C HIS A 146 -11.58 -1.21 -1.00
N GLU A 147 -10.65 -0.48 -1.61
CA GLU A 147 -9.47 0.08 -0.98
C GLU A 147 -9.36 1.57 -1.29
N HIS A 148 -9.13 2.38 -0.26
CA HIS A 148 -8.70 3.76 -0.38
C HIS A 148 -7.28 3.86 0.16
N ILE A 149 -6.35 4.22 -0.71
CA ILE A 149 -4.93 4.31 -0.38
C ILE A 149 -4.52 5.78 -0.32
N TYR A 150 -3.89 6.17 0.79
CA TYR A 150 -3.47 7.55 1.05
C TYR A 150 -1.98 7.59 1.34
N TRP A 151 -1.29 8.57 0.80
CA TRP A 151 0.08 8.92 1.16
C TRP A 151 0.33 10.41 0.95
N ASP A 152 1.43 10.93 1.49
CA ASP A 152 1.84 12.30 1.26
C ASP A 152 2.61 12.42 -0.07
N GLN A 153 1.88 12.78 -1.14
CA GLN A 153 2.47 12.95 -2.47
C GLN A 153 3.48 14.09 -2.52
N ALA A 154 3.29 15.16 -1.73
CA ALA A 154 4.25 16.25 -1.69
C ALA A 154 5.60 15.78 -1.13
N SER A 155 5.58 15.00 -0.05
CA SER A 155 6.78 14.37 0.51
C SER A 155 7.51 13.48 -0.50
N VAL A 156 6.78 12.66 -1.24
CA VAL A 156 7.34 11.82 -2.32
C VAL A 156 8.04 12.69 -3.37
N LEU A 157 7.37 13.74 -3.86
CA LEU A 157 7.92 14.62 -4.89
C LEU A 157 9.15 15.41 -4.39
N VAL A 158 9.18 15.83 -3.13
CA VAL A 158 10.35 16.47 -2.51
C VAL A 158 11.54 15.50 -2.51
N GLN A 159 11.35 14.27 -2.04
CA GLN A 159 12.40 13.26 -1.99
C GLN A 159 12.95 12.90 -3.38
N LEU A 160 12.09 12.93 -4.39
CA LEU A 160 12.49 12.74 -5.78
C LEU A 160 13.16 13.98 -6.40
N GLY A 161 13.15 15.13 -5.71
CA GLY A 161 13.70 16.41 -6.19
C GLY A 161 12.87 17.03 -7.32
N LEU A 162 11.58 16.73 -7.35
CA LEU A 162 10.60 17.26 -8.30
C LEU A 162 9.78 18.40 -7.71
N LEU A 163 9.84 18.58 -6.38
CA LEU A 163 9.20 19.67 -5.66
C LEU A 163 10.25 20.34 -4.74
N ASP A 164 10.34 21.68 -4.80
CA ASP A 164 11.24 22.46 -3.96
C ASP A 164 10.54 22.81 -2.62
N PRO A 165 11.02 22.27 -1.46
CA PRO A 165 10.43 22.55 -0.16
C PRO A 165 10.79 23.96 0.38
N SER A 166 11.73 24.68 -0.23
CA SER A 166 12.21 25.97 0.30
C SER A 166 11.16 27.08 0.27
N THR A 167 10.16 26.95 -0.59
CA THR A 167 9.11 27.96 -0.82
C THR A 167 7.71 27.51 -0.44
N LEU A 168 7.56 26.24 -0.02
CA LEU A 168 6.26 25.63 0.26
C LEU A 168 6.27 24.96 1.65
N PRO A 169 5.12 24.91 2.34
CA PRO A 169 5.01 24.25 3.64
C PRO A 169 4.91 22.71 3.47
N VAL A 170 5.94 22.12 2.87
CA VAL A 170 6.05 20.68 2.61
C VAL A 170 7.37 20.15 3.16
N VAL A 171 7.41 18.88 3.49
CA VAL A 171 8.59 18.18 4.01
C VAL A 171 8.92 16.97 3.14
N GLY A 172 10.12 16.43 3.27
CA GLY A 172 10.53 15.21 2.59
C GLY A 172 10.35 13.97 3.47
N VAL A 173 11.44 13.23 3.64
CA VAL A 173 11.47 11.97 4.41
C VAL A 173 11.14 12.14 5.90
N GLU A 174 11.20 13.36 6.42
CA GLU A 174 10.98 13.67 7.84
C GLU A 174 9.58 13.27 8.30
N SER A 175 8.54 13.46 7.46
CA SER A 175 7.17 13.07 7.79
C SER A 175 7.04 11.56 8.01
N ALA A 176 7.65 10.76 7.15
CA ALA A 176 7.64 9.32 7.24
C ALA A 176 8.39 8.81 8.50
N ARG A 177 9.54 9.42 8.80
CA ARG A 177 10.33 9.07 9.99
C ARG A 177 9.61 9.43 11.29
N LYS A 178 8.91 10.56 11.29
CA LYS A 178 8.12 10.99 12.45
C LYS A 178 6.93 10.08 12.74
N ALA A 179 6.40 9.36 11.75
CA ALA A 179 5.38 8.35 11.95
C ALA A 179 5.91 7.11 12.71
N LEU A 180 7.21 6.82 12.60
CA LEU A 180 7.87 5.73 13.35
C LEU A 180 8.35 6.17 14.72
N ASP A 181 8.86 7.39 14.82
CA ASP A 181 9.42 7.98 16.06
C ASP A 181 8.96 9.44 16.18
N PRO A 182 8.02 9.73 17.08
CA PRO A 182 7.46 11.07 17.25
C PRO A 182 8.39 12.05 17.99
N SER A 183 9.54 11.59 18.53
CA SER A 183 10.51 12.40 19.29
C SER A 183 11.34 13.37 18.45
#